data_3fd62734916d1249ced0a36e03bffc50
#
_entry.id   3fd62734916d1249ced0a36e03bffc50
#
_cell.length_a   1.000
_cell.length_b   1.000
_cell.length_c   1.000
_cell.angle_alpha   90.00
_cell.angle_beta   90.00
_cell.angle_gamma   90.00
#
_symmetry.space_group_name_H-M   'P 1'
#
loop_
_entity.id
_entity.type
_entity.pdbx_description
1 polymer ?
#
loop_
_entity_poly.entity_id
_entity_poly.type
_entity_poly.pdbx_seq_one_letter_code
_entity_poly.pdbx_strand_id
1 'polypeptide(L)'
;MQLKKMVNGPTPPALRYSMIPAPPLTDLEFYAALVQDYTRTAQCLPTLLSKKIRSGVPPPLRGVVWQSMSGARDRLLEEQFDTLCGESSPYEGIIGKDLGRSFPGVEMFRDPEGDGQRMLGRVLKCFSLYDHKIGYCQGLGFLVGPLLMHMGDKQAFCVLVRYVYSGSSGESG
;
A
#
# COMPACT_ATOMS: atom_id res chain seq x y z
N MET A 1 5.34 -3.35 -21.93
CA MET A 1 4.99 -1.96 -22.28
C MET A 1 4.31 -1.19 -21.14
N GLN A 2 3.48 -1.80 -20.30
CA GLN A 2 2.80 -1.15 -19.16
C GLN A 2 3.75 -0.70 -18.04
N LEU A 3 4.77 -1.49 -17.68
CA LEU A 3 5.68 -1.16 -16.58
C LEU A 3 6.53 0.09 -16.87
N LYS A 4 6.95 0.30 -18.14
CA LYS A 4 7.63 1.54 -18.56
C LYS A 4 6.76 2.78 -18.37
N LYS A 5 5.43 2.67 -18.62
CA LYS A 5 4.48 3.76 -18.37
C LYS A 5 4.28 4.02 -16.87
N MET A 6 4.33 2.96 -16.03
CA MET A 6 4.21 3.09 -14.58
C MET A 6 5.46 3.73 -13.95
N VAL A 7 6.64 3.44 -14.49
CA VAL A 7 7.91 4.04 -14.03
C VAL A 7 8.04 5.51 -14.47
N ASN A 8 7.49 5.86 -15.66
CA ASN A 8 7.53 7.21 -16.22
C ASN A 8 6.24 8.00 -15.98
N GLY A 9 5.29 7.48 -15.21
CA GLY A 9 4.10 8.19 -14.78
C GLY A 9 4.44 9.34 -13.81
N PRO A 10 3.48 10.23 -13.50
CA PRO A 10 3.72 11.29 -12.52
C PRO A 10 4.10 10.65 -11.19
N THR A 11 5.34 10.92 -10.75
CA THR A 11 5.86 10.44 -9.47
C THR A 11 5.01 11.02 -8.34
N PRO A 12 4.51 10.21 -7.41
CA PRO A 12 3.81 10.71 -6.24
C PRO A 12 4.64 11.77 -5.53
N PRO A 13 4.02 12.82 -4.96
CA PRO A 13 4.75 13.91 -4.31
C PRO A 13 5.80 13.46 -3.30
N ALA A 14 5.54 12.37 -2.57
CA ALA A 14 6.46 11.80 -1.58
C ALA A 14 7.77 11.25 -2.19
N LEU A 15 7.79 10.91 -3.47
CA LEU A 15 8.97 10.36 -4.14
C LEU A 15 9.80 11.41 -4.90
N ARG A 16 9.34 12.67 -4.96
CA ARG A 16 10.07 13.74 -5.65
C ARG A 16 11.43 14.07 -5.04
N TYR A 17 11.67 13.66 -3.80
CA TYR A 17 12.93 13.91 -3.08
C TYR A 17 14.00 12.84 -3.29
N SER A 18 13.65 11.70 -3.84
CA SER A 18 14.62 10.66 -4.11
C SER A 18 15.07 10.76 -5.57
N MET A 19 16.25 11.34 -5.79
CA MET A 19 17.01 11.20 -7.05
C MET A 19 17.49 9.74 -7.16
N ILE A 20 16.53 8.81 -7.13
CA ILE A 20 16.84 7.39 -7.22
C ILE A 20 16.94 7.04 -8.70
N PRO A 21 18.07 6.49 -9.14
CA PRO A 21 18.25 6.08 -10.52
C PRO A 21 17.19 5.05 -10.93
N ALA A 22 16.73 5.13 -12.17
CA ALA A 22 15.83 4.14 -12.72
C ALA A 22 16.44 2.74 -12.59
N PRO A 23 15.63 1.70 -12.25
CA PRO A 23 16.14 0.36 -12.13
C PRO A 23 16.72 -0.14 -13.45
N PRO A 24 17.76 -1.00 -13.42
CA PRO A 24 18.33 -1.60 -14.63
C PRO A 24 17.27 -2.29 -15.49
N LEU A 25 17.46 -2.31 -16.81
CA LEU A 25 16.49 -2.92 -17.74
C LEU A 25 16.19 -4.39 -17.42
N THR A 26 17.20 -5.15 -17.00
CA THR A 26 17.06 -6.55 -16.57
C THR A 26 16.16 -6.71 -15.35
N ASP A 27 16.18 -5.74 -14.43
CA ASP A 27 15.30 -5.73 -13.26
C ASP A 27 13.86 -5.36 -13.65
N LEU A 28 13.67 -4.52 -14.67
CA LEU A 28 12.35 -4.17 -15.17
C LEU A 28 11.61 -5.37 -15.76
N GLU A 29 12.30 -6.26 -16.47
CA GLU A 29 11.69 -7.49 -17.03
C GLU A 29 11.24 -8.43 -15.91
N PHE A 30 12.08 -8.63 -14.89
CA PHE A 30 11.72 -9.44 -13.72
C PHE A 30 10.49 -8.85 -13.00
N TYR A 31 10.51 -7.56 -12.68
CA TYR A 31 9.39 -6.93 -11.99
C TYR A 31 8.13 -6.83 -12.86
N ALA A 32 8.26 -6.76 -14.18
CA ALA A 32 7.12 -6.84 -15.10
C ALA A 32 6.42 -8.19 -15.00
N ALA A 33 7.18 -9.28 -15.04
CA ALA A 33 6.65 -10.63 -14.87
C ALA A 33 6.01 -10.82 -13.50
N LEU A 34 6.67 -10.33 -12.43
CA LEU A 34 6.17 -10.40 -11.05
C LEU A 34 4.81 -9.68 -10.90
N VAL A 35 4.69 -8.48 -11.45
CA VAL A 35 3.47 -7.67 -11.38
C VAL A 35 2.35 -8.28 -12.22
N GLN A 36 2.68 -8.94 -13.32
CA GLN A 36 1.70 -9.60 -14.17
C GLN A 36 1.14 -10.87 -13.53
N ASP A 37 2.00 -11.71 -12.96
CA ASP A 37 1.62 -12.97 -12.30
C ASP A 37 2.62 -13.30 -11.19
N TYR A 38 2.31 -12.84 -9.98
CA TYR A 38 3.13 -13.11 -8.81
C TYR A 38 3.25 -14.60 -8.52
N THR A 39 2.14 -15.34 -8.55
CA THR A 39 2.11 -16.75 -8.20
C THR A 39 3.01 -17.56 -9.12
N ARG A 40 2.92 -17.35 -10.41
CA ARG A 40 3.78 -18.01 -11.41
C ARG A 40 5.23 -17.65 -11.23
N THR A 41 5.53 -16.36 -11.03
CA THR A 41 6.91 -15.90 -10.82
C THR A 41 7.51 -16.50 -9.55
N ALA A 42 6.75 -16.57 -8.46
CA ALA A 42 7.19 -17.17 -7.21
C ALA A 42 7.46 -18.68 -7.34
N GLN A 43 6.65 -19.39 -8.11
CA GLN A 43 6.83 -20.82 -8.38
C GLN A 43 8.03 -21.10 -9.31
N CYS A 44 8.18 -20.31 -10.37
CA CYS A 44 9.23 -20.53 -11.37
C CYS A 44 10.61 -20.00 -10.94
N LEU A 45 10.66 -18.91 -10.18
CA LEU A 45 11.88 -18.18 -9.83
C LEU A 45 12.01 -17.88 -8.32
N PRO A 46 11.79 -18.85 -7.41
CA PRO A 46 11.72 -18.58 -5.97
C PRO A 46 13.02 -17.98 -5.40
N THR A 47 14.16 -18.48 -5.82
CA THR A 47 15.47 -18.00 -5.35
C THR A 47 15.76 -16.58 -5.83
N LEU A 48 15.46 -16.29 -7.10
CA LEU A 48 15.64 -14.94 -7.66
C LEU A 48 14.68 -13.96 -7.00
N LEU A 49 13.42 -14.34 -6.80
CA LEU A 49 12.44 -13.55 -6.10
C LEU A 49 12.91 -13.20 -4.68
N SER A 50 13.31 -14.21 -3.90
CA SER A 50 13.84 -14.00 -2.54
C SER A 50 15.02 -13.04 -2.52
N LYS A 51 15.97 -13.21 -3.44
CA LYS A 51 17.14 -12.33 -3.58
C LYS A 51 16.73 -10.89 -3.89
N LYS A 52 15.83 -10.69 -4.86
CA LYS A 52 15.35 -9.34 -5.27
C LYS A 52 14.60 -8.63 -4.16
N ILE A 53 13.71 -9.33 -3.46
CA ILE A 53 12.96 -8.75 -2.33
C ILE A 53 13.90 -8.38 -1.18
N ARG A 54 14.85 -9.25 -0.83
CA ARG A 54 15.82 -8.98 0.26
C ARG A 54 16.78 -7.84 -0.07
N SER A 55 17.14 -7.65 -1.34
CA SER A 55 17.94 -6.50 -1.77
C SER A 55 17.17 -5.18 -1.82
N GLY A 56 15.85 -5.24 -1.64
CA GLY A 56 14.96 -4.10 -1.65
C GLY A 56 14.33 -3.86 -3.02
N VAL A 57 13.01 -3.69 -3.02
CA VAL A 57 12.27 -3.30 -4.23
C VAL A 57 12.58 -1.85 -4.56
N PRO A 58 12.95 -1.53 -5.82
CA PRO A 58 13.19 -0.15 -6.24
C PRO A 58 11.98 0.74 -5.91
N PRO A 59 12.19 1.93 -5.30
CA PRO A 59 11.10 2.77 -4.83
C PRO A 59 10.01 3.07 -5.87
N PRO A 60 10.32 3.35 -7.14
CA PRO A 60 9.28 3.59 -8.16
C PRO A 60 8.37 2.38 -8.43
N LEU A 61 8.81 1.17 -8.06
CA LEU A 61 8.08 -0.08 -8.32
C LEU A 61 7.38 -0.62 -7.07
N ARG A 62 7.67 -0.08 -5.87
CA ARG A 62 7.13 -0.60 -4.61
C ARG A 62 5.62 -0.71 -4.63
N GLY A 63 4.93 0.34 -5.04
CA GLY A 63 3.47 0.38 -5.05
C GLY A 63 2.85 -0.77 -5.86
N VAL A 64 3.29 -0.98 -7.10
CA VAL A 64 2.74 -2.03 -7.98
C VAL A 64 3.19 -3.43 -7.57
N VAL A 65 4.42 -3.57 -7.08
CA VAL A 65 4.96 -4.85 -6.61
C VAL A 65 4.23 -5.30 -5.33
N TRP A 66 4.06 -4.41 -4.36
CA TRP A 66 3.36 -4.75 -3.11
C TRP A 66 1.90 -5.12 -3.34
N GLN A 67 1.19 -4.41 -4.24
CA GLN A 67 -0.17 -4.77 -4.65
C GLN A 67 -0.23 -6.17 -5.29
N SER A 68 0.74 -6.50 -6.14
CA SER A 68 0.80 -7.81 -6.78
C SER A 68 1.11 -8.93 -5.79
N MET A 69 2.12 -8.72 -4.93
CA MET A 69 2.52 -9.71 -3.91
C MET A 69 1.44 -10.00 -2.87
N SER A 70 0.66 -8.99 -2.50
CA SER A 70 -0.42 -9.13 -1.52
C SER A 70 -1.73 -9.65 -2.11
N GLY A 71 -1.84 -9.72 -3.44
CA GLY A 71 -3.12 -10.02 -4.10
C GLY A 71 -4.17 -8.92 -3.91
N ALA A 72 -3.73 -7.68 -3.69
CA ALA A 72 -4.60 -6.54 -3.37
C ALA A 72 -5.35 -5.97 -4.58
N ARG A 73 -5.04 -6.41 -5.79
CA ARG A 73 -5.79 -6.05 -7.00
C ARG A 73 -7.09 -6.85 -7.05
N ASP A 74 -8.04 -6.41 -6.26
CA ASP A 74 -9.32 -7.07 -6.05
C ASP A 74 -10.44 -6.04 -6.22
N ARG A 75 -11.22 -6.21 -7.27
CA ARG A 75 -12.32 -5.31 -7.61
C ARG A 75 -13.35 -5.20 -6.48
N LEU A 76 -13.63 -6.30 -5.79
CA LEU A 76 -14.60 -6.28 -4.70
C LEU A 76 -14.12 -5.44 -3.51
N LEU A 77 -12.83 -5.53 -3.17
CA LEU A 77 -12.23 -4.69 -2.13
C LEU A 77 -12.22 -3.21 -2.53
N GLU A 78 -11.96 -2.91 -3.80
CA GLU A 78 -11.98 -1.54 -4.32
C GLU A 78 -13.40 -0.95 -4.26
N GLU A 79 -14.43 -1.71 -4.65
CA GLU A 79 -15.83 -1.31 -4.57
C GLU A 79 -16.28 -1.12 -3.11
N GLN A 80 -15.81 -1.98 -2.19
CA GLN A 80 -16.06 -1.82 -0.75
C GLN A 80 -15.44 -0.54 -0.21
N PHE A 81 -14.20 -0.23 -0.58
CA PHE A 81 -13.57 1.04 -0.19
C PHE A 81 -14.40 2.24 -0.62
N ASP A 82 -14.86 2.28 -1.87
CA ASP A 82 -15.68 3.36 -2.39
C ASP A 82 -16.98 3.53 -1.60
N THR A 83 -17.62 2.43 -1.24
CA THR A 83 -18.84 2.42 -0.41
C THR A 83 -18.55 2.95 0.99
N LEU A 84 -17.53 2.42 1.66
CA LEU A 84 -17.16 2.78 3.03
C LEU A 84 -16.67 4.22 3.18
N CYS A 85 -16.13 4.81 2.11
CA CYS A 85 -15.73 6.23 2.11
C CYS A 85 -16.88 7.19 2.43
N GLY A 86 -18.12 6.83 2.03
CA GLY A 86 -19.32 7.63 2.27
C GLY A 86 -19.92 7.46 3.68
N GLU A 87 -19.47 6.46 4.43
CA GLU A 87 -20.03 6.15 5.75
C GLU A 87 -19.23 6.82 6.88
N SER A 88 -19.90 7.06 8.02
CA SER A 88 -19.25 7.55 9.23
C SER A 88 -18.79 6.41 10.13
N SER A 89 -17.64 6.59 10.79
CA SER A 89 -17.09 5.61 11.74
C SER A 89 -17.12 6.17 13.16
N PRO A 90 -17.43 5.33 14.17
CA PRO A 90 -17.32 5.73 15.57
C PRO A 90 -15.87 6.06 15.99
N TYR A 91 -14.88 5.68 15.17
CA TYR A 91 -13.46 5.89 15.44
C TYR A 91 -12.87 7.18 14.85
N GLU A 92 -13.64 7.96 14.07
CA GLU A 92 -13.12 9.16 13.39
C GLU A 92 -12.45 10.16 14.35
N GLY A 93 -13.03 10.35 15.54
CA GLY A 93 -12.48 11.25 16.55
C GLY A 93 -11.10 10.80 17.08
N ILE A 94 -10.91 9.49 17.27
CA ILE A 94 -9.63 8.92 17.73
C ILE A 94 -8.61 8.94 16.59
N ILE A 95 -9.03 8.56 15.39
CA ILE A 95 -8.19 8.61 14.18
C ILE A 95 -7.67 10.03 13.97
N GLY A 96 -8.55 11.04 14.01
CA GLY A 96 -8.17 12.43 13.83
C GLY A 96 -7.08 12.92 14.80
N LYS A 97 -7.13 12.50 16.06
CA LYS A 97 -6.08 12.81 17.06
C LYS A 97 -4.74 12.16 16.74
N ASP A 98 -4.76 11.00 16.07
CA ASP A 98 -3.55 10.25 15.76
C ASP A 98 -2.88 10.70 14.45
N LEU A 99 -3.63 11.30 13.52
CA LEU A 99 -3.10 11.72 12.20
C LEU A 99 -1.90 12.66 12.34
N GLY A 100 -2.04 13.73 13.13
CA GLY A 100 -1.00 14.75 13.26
C GLY A 100 0.27 14.28 13.97
N ARG A 101 0.18 13.22 14.77
CA ARG A 101 1.32 12.69 15.56
C ARG A 101 1.99 11.47 14.93
N SER A 102 1.38 10.84 13.93
CA SER A 102 1.88 9.57 13.36
C SER A 102 3.17 9.77 12.56
N PHE A 103 3.28 10.85 11.79
CA PHE A 103 4.42 11.09 10.89
C PHE A 103 4.88 12.55 10.91
N PRO A 104 5.33 13.10 12.05
CA PRO A 104 5.65 14.54 12.17
C PRO A 104 6.82 14.99 11.29
N GLY A 105 7.73 14.09 10.93
CA GLY A 105 8.89 14.36 10.09
C GLY A 105 8.72 14.08 8.61
N VAL A 106 7.54 13.60 8.17
CA VAL A 106 7.30 13.23 6.79
C VAL A 106 6.50 14.32 6.08
N GLU A 107 7.09 14.94 5.05
CA GLU A 107 6.50 16.06 4.29
C GLU A 107 5.07 15.80 3.86
N MET A 108 4.80 14.61 3.34
CA MET A 108 3.47 14.19 2.85
C MET A 108 2.37 14.32 3.91
N PHE A 109 2.72 14.12 5.20
CA PHE A 109 1.77 14.11 6.31
C PHE A 109 1.89 15.32 7.24
N ARG A 110 2.68 16.32 6.87
CA ARG A 110 2.95 17.49 7.70
C ARG A 110 1.75 18.41 7.82
N ASP A 111 1.06 18.64 6.70
CA ASP A 111 -0.08 19.55 6.65
C ASP A 111 -1.35 18.86 7.17
N PRO A 112 -1.97 19.34 8.26
CA PRO A 112 -3.21 18.77 8.79
C PRO A 112 -4.37 18.79 7.81
N GLU A 113 -4.42 19.78 6.91
CA GLU A 113 -5.44 19.90 5.86
C GLU A 113 -4.96 19.32 4.52
N GLY A 114 -3.77 18.74 4.51
CA GLY A 114 -3.14 18.20 3.31
C GLY A 114 -3.70 16.85 2.86
N ASP A 115 -3.45 16.52 1.61
CA ASP A 115 -3.91 15.26 1.00
C ASP A 115 -3.38 14.02 1.74
N GLY A 116 -2.16 14.08 2.26
CA GLY A 116 -1.55 12.95 2.97
C GLY A 116 -2.33 12.54 4.21
N GLN A 117 -2.66 13.52 5.08
CA GLN A 117 -3.46 13.23 6.27
C GLN A 117 -4.90 12.84 5.91
N ARG A 118 -5.49 13.46 4.89
CA ARG A 118 -6.83 13.06 4.39
C ARG A 118 -6.85 11.62 3.90
N MET A 119 -5.88 11.21 3.10
CA MET A 119 -5.77 9.83 2.62
C MET A 119 -5.54 8.84 3.78
N LEU A 120 -4.65 9.18 4.72
CA LEU A 120 -4.39 8.35 5.89
C LEU A 120 -5.66 8.16 6.73
N GLY A 121 -6.36 9.24 7.04
CA GLY A 121 -7.61 9.19 7.79
C GLY A 121 -8.69 8.39 7.08
N ARG A 122 -8.80 8.52 5.75
CA ARG A 122 -9.78 7.79 4.94
C ARG A 122 -9.53 6.28 4.96
N VAL A 123 -8.28 5.84 4.79
CA VAL A 123 -7.92 4.41 4.84
C VAL A 123 -8.22 3.83 6.22
N LEU A 124 -7.81 4.52 7.29
CA LEU A 124 -8.05 4.07 8.67
C LEU A 124 -9.54 4.01 9.00
N LYS A 125 -10.32 5.00 8.56
CA LYS A 125 -11.78 5.02 8.71
C LYS A 125 -12.42 3.83 7.98
N CYS A 126 -12.11 3.64 6.70
CA CYS A 126 -12.65 2.55 5.92
C CYS A 126 -12.28 1.17 6.51
N PHE A 127 -11.04 1.00 6.97
CA PHE A 127 -10.63 -0.24 7.61
C PHE A 127 -11.40 -0.50 8.91
N SER A 128 -11.64 0.51 9.73
CA SER A 128 -12.42 0.37 10.97
C SER A 128 -13.88 -0.03 10.74
N LEU A 129 -14.44 0.34 9.58
CA LEU A 129 -15.79 -0.08 9.15
C LEU A 129 -15.77 -1.46 8.48
N TYR A 130 -14.70 -1.79 7.78
CA TYR A 130 -14.53 -3.09 7.14
C TYR A 130 -14.40 -4.22 8.16
N ASP A 131 -13.61 -4.01 9.19
CA ASP A 131 -13.43 -4.96 10.28
C ASP A 131 -13.88 -4.39 11.62
N HIS A 132 -15.16 -4.60 11.94
CA HIS A 132 -15.75 -4.16 13.21
C HIS A 132 -15.15 -4.84 14.45
N LYS A 133 -14.49 -6.00 14.29
CA LYS A 133 -13.87 -6.72 15.43
C LYS A 133 -12.55 -6.07 15.81
N ILE A 134 -11.77 -5.65 14.83
CA ILE A 134 -10.53 -4.91 15.06
C ILE A 134 -10.85 -3.42 15.30
N GLY A 135 -11.77 -2.86 14.51
CA GLY A 135 -12.10 -1.44 14.53
C GLY A 135 -10.86 -0.59 14.23
N TYR A 136 -10.56 0.35 15.12
CA TYR A 136 -9.34 1.13 15.06
C TYR A 136 -8.39 0.75 16.21
N CYS A 137 -7.16 0.44 15.85
CA CYS A 137 -6.07 0.17 16.79
C CYS A 137 -5.01 1.25 16.64
N GLN A 138 -4.59 1.86 17.75
CA GLN A 138 -3.50 2.84 17.76
C GLN A 138 -2.23 2.22 17.18
N GLY A 139 -1.57 2.94 16.27
CA GLY A 139 -0.39 2.44 15.56
C GLY A 139 -0.70 1.85 14.17
N LEU A 140 -1.96 1.58 13.83
CA LEU A 140 -2.33 1.10 12.49
C LEU A 140 -1.89 2.07 11.38
N GLY A 141 -1.88 3.38 11.68
CA GLY A 141 -1.37 4.42 10.79
C GLY A 141 0.07 4.20 10.35
N PHE A 142 0.92 3.59 11.20
CA PHE A 142 2.32 3.29 10.85
C PHE A 142 2.47 2.21 9.77
N LEU A 143 1.45 1.37 9.59
CA LEU A 143 1.40 0.42 8.47
C LEU A 143 0.89 1.11 7.20
N VAL A 144 -0.10 1.99 7.33
CA VAL A 144 -0.76 2.66 6.19
C VAL A 144 0.11 3.77 5.59
N GLY A 145 0.82 4.54 6.42
CA GLY A 145 1.66 5.65 5.93
C GLY A 145 2.66 5.24 4.86
N PRO A 146 3.51 4.22 5.08
CA PRO A 146 4.43 3.71 4.07
C PRO A 146 3.74 3.24 2.79
N LEU A 147 2.54 2.68 2.86
CA LEU A 147 1.76 2.31 1.68
C LEU A 147 1.37 3.55 0.88
N LEU A 148 0.86 4.59 1.55
CA LEU A 148 0.46 5.85 0.92
C LEU A 148 1.61 6.61 0.28
N MET A 149 2.84 6.40 0.74
CA MET A 149 4.03 6.96 0.09
C MET A 149 4.27 6.35 -1.31
N HIS A 150 3.65 5.22 -1.65
CA HIS A 150 3.90 4.47 -2.86
C HIS A 150 2.64 4.16 -3.69
N MET A 151 1.44 4.39 -3.15
CA MET A 151 0.18 4.11 -3.84
C MET A 151 -0.94 5.01 -3.33
N GLY A 152 -2.07 5.05 -4.04
CA GLY A 152 -3.27 5.76 -3.60
C GLY A 152 -3.95 5.10 -2.41
N ASP A 153 -4.89 5.81 -1.80
CA ASP A 153 -5.61 5.37 -0.60
C ASP A 153 -6.43 4.09 -0.82
N LYS A 154 -7.12 3.96 -1.95
CA LYS A 154 -7.88 2.76 -2.31
C LYS A 154 -6.96 1.52 -2.36
N GLN A 155 -5.82 1.63 -3.04
CA GLN A 155 -4.85 0.55 -3.14
C GLN A 155 -4.21 0.24 -1.78
N ALA A 156 -3.90 1.27 -1.00
CA ALA A 156 -3.37 1.10 0.36
C ALA A 156 -4.36 0.38 1.28
N PHE A 157 -5.66 0.69 1.18
CA PHE A 157 -6.71 -0.05 1.88
C PHE A 157 -6.73 -1.52 1.48
N CYS A 158 -6.71 -1.83 0.18
CA CYS A 158 -6.73 -3.22 -0.31
C CYS A 158 -5.49 -3.99 0.17
N VAL A 159 -4.29 -3.38 0.13
CA VAL A 159 -3.06 -4.00 0.63
C VAL A 159 -3.15 -4.24 2.13
N LEU A 160 -3.65 -3.27 2.91
CA LEU A 160 -3.83 -3.42 4.35
C LEU A 160 -4.75 -4.59 4.69
N VAL A 161 -5.91 -4.68 4.04
CA VAL A 161 -6.87 -5.78 4.23
C VAL A 161 -6.19 -7.11 3.95
N ARG A 162 -5.54 -7.26 2.81
CA ARG A 162 -4.83 -8.49 2.44
C ARG A 162 -3.71 -8.85 3.41
N TYR A 163 -2.95 -7.86 3.88
CA TYR A 163 -1.89 -8.05 4.86
C TYR A 163 -2.42 -8.59 6.19
N VAL A 164 -3.49 -7.99 6.71
CA VAL A 164 -4.09 -8.39 8.00
C VAL A 164 -4.67 -9.81 7.92
N TYR A 165 -5.31 -10.15 6.81
CA TYR A 165 -5.97 -11.46 6.66
C TYR A 165 -5.10 -12.57 6.05
N SER A 166 -3.94 -12.25 5.47
CA SER A 166 -3.02 -13.29 4.98
C SER A 166 -2.40 -14.14 6.09
N GLY A 167 -2.35 -13.63 7.32
CA GLY A 167 -1.87 -14.34 8.48
C GLY A 167 -2.87 -15.35 9.09
N SER A 168 -4.15 -15.24 8.75
CA SER A 168 -5.21 -16.07 9.34
C SER A 168 -5.48 -17.39 8.61
N SER A 169 -4.81 -17.63 7.49
CA SER A 169 -4.97 -18.88 6.72
C SER A 169 -4.11 -20.06 7.23
N GLY A 170 -3.44 -19.89 8.36
CA GLY A 170 -2.49 -20.87 8.92
C GLY A 170 -2.99 -21.70 10.11
N GLU A 171 -4.20 -21.44 10.62
CA GLU A 171 -4.74 -22.19 11.76
C GLU A 171 -6.09 -22.85 11.40
N SER A 172 -6.03 -23.86 10.56
CA SER A 172 -7.07 -24.88 10.42
C SER A 172 -6.40 -26.16 9.96
N GLY A 173 -5.84 -26.90 10.90
CA GLY A 173 -5.30 -28.22 10.75
C GLY A 173 -5.34 -28.95 12.08
#